data_f2cc3d8a1e25aaa8eef42cff0db0a13b
#
_entry.id   f2cc3d8a1e25aaa8eef42cff0db0a13b
#
_cell.length_a   1.000
_cell.length_b   1.000
_cell.length_c   1.000
_cell.angle_alpha   90.00
_cell.angle_beta   90.00
_cell.angle_gamma   90.00
#
_symmetry.space_group_name_H-M   'P 1'
#
loop_
_entity.id
_entity.type
_entity.pdbx_description
1 polymer ?
#
loop_
_entity_poly.entity_id
_entity_poly.type
_entity_poly.pdbx_seq_one_letter_code
_entity_poly.pdbx_strand_id
1 'polypeptide(L)'
;MGREVELRYFRDIDGREVDFVVCEGRKPTHLIECKLGDDAIARGLYYLKARFPKAEAWQLSADGKKDYVSKEAIRVAPATVFLRELV
;
A
#
# COMPACT_ATOMS: atom_id res chain seq x y z
N MET A 1 -26.74 4.37 1.63
CA MET A 1 -26.01 4.22 2.66
C MET A 1 -24.58 4.00 2.39
N GLY A 2 -23.79 4.90 2.49
CA GLY A 2 -22.38 4.79 2.25
C GLY A 2 -21.67 4.22 3.46
N ARG A 3 -20.50 3.63 3.23
CA ARG A 3 -19.59 3.29 4.31
C ARG A 3 -18.66 4.46 4.52
N GLU A 4 -18.28 4.67 5.77
CA GLU A 4 -17.31 5.69 6.09
C GLU A 4 -15.94 5.24 5.65
N VAL A 5 -15.33 6.01 4.77
CA VAL A 5 -14.00 5.74 4.26
C VAL A 5 -13.07 6.87 4.67
N GLU A 6 -11.95 6.54 5.30
CA GLU A 6 -10.96 7.52 5.70
C GLU A 6 -9.64 7.25 5.02
N LEU A 7 -8.94 8.32 4.68
CA LEU A 7 -7.60 8.24 4.15
C LEU A 7 -6.63 8.74 5.21
N ARG A 8 -5.68 7.91 5.58
CA ARG A 8 -4.68 8.23 6.60
C ARG A 8 -3.30 7.95 6.07
N TYR A 9 -2.28 8.35 6.81
CA TYR A 9 -0.93 7.91 6.56
C TYR A 9 -0.39 7.28 7.85
N PHE A 10 0.68 6.50 7.72
CA PHE A 10 1.30 5.84 8.85
C PHE A 10 2.76 6.26 8.95
N ARG A 11 3.19 6.60 10.16
CA ARG A 11 4.58 6.86 10.48
C ARG A 11 4.80 6.52 11.95
N ASP A 12 5.88 5.81 12.25
CA ASP A 12 6.21 5.52 13.64
C ASP A 12 7.60 6.04 13.99
N ILE A 13 7.98 5.87 15.26
CA ILE A 13 9.26 6.40 15.76
C ILE A 13 10.46 5.65 15.18
N ASP A 14 10.26 4.47 14.61
CA ASP A 14 11.33 3.70 13.98
C ASP A 14 11.49 4.05 12.50
N GLY A 15 10.78 5.04 12.02
CA GLY A 15 10.90 5.51 10.66
C GLY A 15 10.15 4.66 9.64
N ARG A 16 9.26 3.77 10.10
CA ARG A 16 8.43 3.01 9.16
C ARG A 16 7.26 3.89 8.73
N GLU A 17 7.04 3.94 7.43
CA GLU A 17 6.02 4.84 6.86
C GLU A 17 5.23 4.13 5.79
N VAL A 18 3.94 4.49 5.66
CA VAL A 18 3.12 4.12 4.53
C VAL A 18 2.35 5.37 4.12
N ASP A 19 2.47 5.76 2.86
CA ASP A 19 1.92 7.01 2.37
C ASP A 19 0.41 7.12 2.50
N PHE A 20 -0.30 6.04 2.17
CA PHE A 20 -1.75 6.05 2.26
C PHE A 20 -2.25 4.77 2.90
N VAL A 21 -3.11 4.94 3.90
CA VAL A 21 -3.82 3.85 4.54
C VAL A 21 -5.31 4.16 4.39
N VAL A 22 -5.99 3.37 3.56
CA VAL A 22 -7.41 3.54 3.37
C VAL A 22 -8.11 2.68 4.41
N CYS A 23 -8.95 3.32 5.21
CA CYS A 23 -9.71 2.62 6.25
C CYS A 23 -11.19 2.69 5.96
N GLU A 24 -11.88 1.59 6.21
CA GLU A 24 -13.32 1.52 6.11
C GLU A 24 -13.82 1.26 7.52
N GLY A 25 -14.47 2.23 8.11
CA GLY A 25 -14.71 2.24 9.54
C GLY A 25 -13.38 2.34 10.26
N ARG A 26 -13.05 1.35 11.08
CA ARG A 26 -11.77 1.32 11.81
C ARG A 26 -10.78 0.33 11.23
N LYS A 27 -11.12 -0.29 10.10
CA LYS A 27 -10.30 -1.35 9.53
C LYS A 27 -9.55 -0.85 8.31
N PRO A 28 -8.22 -0.99 8.28
CA PRO A 28 -7.48 -0.73 7.04
C PRO A 28 -7.88 -1.74 5.97
N THR A 29 -8.17 -1.23 4.78
CA THR A 29 -8.51 -2.05 3.63
C THR A 29 -7.42 -2.02 2.57
N HIS A 30 -6.69 -0.90 2.49
CA HIS A 30 -5.61 -0.75 1.52
C HIS A 30 -4.44 -0.04 2.17
N LEU A 31 -3.24 -0.53 1.89
CA LEU A 31 -1.97 0.03 2.34
C LEU A 31 -1.19 0.35 1.08
N ILE A 32 -0.89 1.64 0.86
CA ILE A 32 -0.30 2.06 -0.41
C ILE A 32 0.94 2.92 -0.16
N GLU A 33 2.07 2.47 -0.67
CA GLU A 33 3.31 3.22 -0.63
C GLU A 33 3.71 3.61 -2.04
N CYS A 34 4.13 4.86 -2.24
CA CYS A 34 4.50 5.37 -3.55
C CYS A 34 6.00 5.60 -3.63
N LYS A 35 6.61 5.17 -4.72
CA LYS A 35 8.04 5.32 -5.00
C LYS A 35 8.21 5.88 -6.39
N LEU A 36 9.38 6.48 -6.66
CA LEU A 36 9.66 6.98 -8.00
C LEU A 36 9.98 5.85 -8.96
N GLY A 37 10.77 4.89 -8.54
CA GLY A 37 11.22 3.80 -9.40
C GLY A 37 11.06 2.44 -8.74
N ASP A 38 11.84 1.47 -9.25
CA ASP A 38 11.77 0.08 -8.77
C ASP A 38 12.61 -0.10 -7.50
N ASP A 39 12.13 0.44 -6.40
CA ASP A 39 12.80 0.33 -5.12
C ASP A 39 12.41 -0.95 -4.38
N ALA A 40 13.21 -1.32 -3.39
CA ALA A 40 12.85 -2.41 -2.49
C ALA A 40 11.54 -2.06 -1.77
N ILE A 41 10.80 -3.09 -1.36
CA ILE A 41 9.54 -2.88 -0.65
C ILE A 41 9.80 -2.16 0.66
N ALA A 42 9.02 -1.13 0.93
CA ALA A 42 9.14 -0.30 2.12
C ALA A 42 8.90 -1.11 3.40
N ARG A 43 9.71 -0.84 4.41
CA ARG A 43 9.58 -1.51 5.71
C ARG A 43 8.19 -1.33 6.31
N GLY A 44 7.60 -0.16 6.13
CA GLY A 44 6.26 0.13 6.65
C GLY A 44 5.20 -0.79 6.07
N LEU A 45 5.32 -1.13 4.79
CA LEU A 45 4.36 -2.05 4.17
C LEU A 45 4.45 -3.44 4.79
N TYR A 46 5.67 -3.96 4.99
CA TYR A 46 5.82 -5.25 5.65
C TYR A 46 5.21 -5.23 7.05
N TYR A 47 5.48 -4.16 7.78
CA TYR A 47 4.98 -4.03 9.15
C TYR A 47 3.46 -4.01 9.20
N LEU A 48 2.84 -3.14 8.41
CA LEU A 48 1.38 -3.02 8.44
C LEU A 48 0.68 -4.22 7.82
N LYS A 49 1.26 -4.82 6.78
CA LYS A 49 0.67 -6.03 6.18
C LYS A 49 0.64 -7.17 7.17
N ALA A 50 1.69 -7.30 7.99
CA ALA A 50 1.71 -8.33 9.04
C ALA A 50 0.63 -8.08 10.09
N ARG A 51 0.36 -6.82 10.42
CA ARG A 51 -0.68 -6.47 11.40
C ARG A 51 -2.09 -6.58 10.83
N PHE A 52 -2.24 -6.30 9.54
CA PHE A 52 -3.55 -6.28 8.89
C PHE A 52 -3.50 -7.15 7.64
N PRO A 53 -3.42 -8.48 7.83
CA PRO A 53 -3.18 -9.38 6.68
C PRO A 53 -4.31 -9.40 5.66
N LYS A 54 -5.50 -8.95 6.02
CA LYS A 54 -6.61 -8.91 5.08
C LYS A 54 -6.62 -7.64 4.23
N ALA A 55 -5.82 -6.63 4.58
CA ALA A 55 -5.73 -5.42 3.77
C ALA A 55 -4.90 -5.71 2.53
N GLU A 56 -5.28 -5.09 1.40
CA GLU A 56 -4.44 -5.14 0.20
C GLU A 56 -3.25 -4.21 0.41
N ALA A 57 -2.07 -4.69 0.07
CA ALA A 57 -0.86 -3.89 0.20
C ALA A 57 -0.22 -3.70 -1.17
N TRP A 58 0.05 -2.45 -1.52
CA TRP A 58 0.61 -2.07 -2.81
C TRP A 58 1.80 -1.16 -2.62
N GLN A 59 2.88 -1.44 -3.34
CA GLN A 59 3.93 -0.46 -3.54
C GLN A 59 3.88 -0.04 -5.00
N LEU A 60 3.60 1.22 -5.24
CA LEU A 60 3.40 1.77 -6.56
C LEU A 60 4.62 2.57 -6.99
N SER A 61 5.04 2.42 -8.24
CA SER A 61 6.14 3.22 -8.78
C SER A 61 5.62 4.17 -9.84
N ALA A 62 6.22 5.37 -9.90
CA ALA A 62 5.85 6.35 -10.92
C ALA A 62 6.39 5.95 -12.29
N ASP A 63 7.65 5.51 -12.34
CA ASP A 63 8.29 5.15 -13.59
C ASP A 63 8.99 3.79 -13.57
N GLY A 64 8.74 2.99 -12.53
CA GLY A 64 9.27 1.64 -12.46
C GLY A 64 8.54 0.70 -13.40
N LYS A 65 9.10 -0.49 -13.59
CA LYS A 65 8.56 -1.48 -14.51
C LYS A 65 8.23 -2.80 -13.87
N LYS A 66 8.68 -3.02 -12.63
CA LYS A 66 8.43 -4.28 -11.94
C LYS A 66 6.94 -4.42 -11.61
N ASP A 67 6.43 -5.61 -11.83
CA ASP A 67 5.03 -5.93 -11.54
C ASP A 67 4.99 -7.37 -11.03
N TYR A 68 4.89 -7.51 -9.71
CA TYR A 68 4.89 -8.83 -9.09
C TYR A 68 4.20 -8.78 -7.73
N VAL A 69 3.92 -9.95 -7.18
CA VAL A 69 3.40 -10.07 -5.82
C VAL A 69 4.48 -10.74 -4.98
N SER A 70 4.86 -10.13 -3.86
CA SER A 70 5.85 -10.70 -2.98
C SER A 70 5.27 -11.90 -2.22
N LYS A 71 6.15 -12.67 -1.57
CA LYS A 71 5.69 -13.80 -0.76
C LYS A 71 4.84 -13.35 0.42
N GLU A 72 4.98 -12.09 0.84
CA GLU A 72 4.16 -11.52 1.91
C GLU A 72 2.82 -10.98 1.39
N ALA A 73 2.52 -11.21 0.13
CA ALA A 73 1.30 -10.75 -0.52
C ALA A 73 1.25 -9.23 -0.67
N ILE A 74 2.40 -8.60 -0.91
CA ILE A 74 2.47 -7.18 -1.24
C ILE A 74 2.63 -7.08 -2.76
N ARG A 75 1.71 -6.35 -3.41
CA ARG A 75 1.77 -6.13 -4.85
C ARG A 75 2.72 -4.98 -5.14
N VAL A 76 3.70 -5.21 -6.00
CA VAL A 76 4.61 -4.17 -6.48
C VAL A 76 4.32 -3.95 -7.95
N ALA A 77 3.94 -2.74 -8.33
CA ALA A 77 3.51 -2.48 -9.69
C ALA A 77 3.65 -1.01 -10.05
N PRO A 78 3.71 -0.68 -11.35
CA PRO A 78 3.58 0.72 -11.77
C PRO A 78 2.23 1.29 -11.35
N ALA A 79 2.20 2.58 -11.02
CA ALA A 79 0.97 3.23 -10.58
C ALA A 79 -0.14 3.11 -11.61
N THR A 80 0.19 3.06 -12.90
CA THR A 80 -0.80 2.90 -13.96
C THR A 80 -1.57 1.59 -13.86
N VAL A 81 -0.93 0.54 -13.37
CA VAL A 81 -1.60 -0.76 -13.19
C VAL A 81 -2.67 -0.64 -12.11
N PHE A 82 -2.31 -0.01 -10.97
CA PHE A 82 -3.26 0.20 -9.89
C PHE A 82 -4.45 1.03 -10.34
N LEU A 83 -4.18 2.12 -11.06
CA LEU A 83 -5.23 3.02 -11.53
C LEU A 83 -6.18 2.31 -12.49
N ARG A 84 -5.66 1.42 -13.33
CA ARG A 84 -6.52 0.65 -14.23
C ARG A 84 -7.47 -0.29 -13.48
N GLU A 85 -7.03 -0.81 -12.35
CA GLU A 85 -7.86 -1.72 -11.58
C GLU A 85 -8.96 -1.00 -10.80
N LEU A 86 -8.89 0.32 -10.69
CA LEU A 86 -9.92 1.11 -10.02
C LEU A 86 -11.10 1.44 -10.93
N VAL A 87 -10.98 1.28 -12.23
CA VAL A 87 -12.02 1.65 -13.20
C VAL A 87 -12.61 0.44 -13.88
#